data_3aa8c0daa7ee9c7047e8c752268de55f
#
_entry.id   3aa8c0daa7ee9c7047e8c752268de55f
#
_cell.length_a   1.000
_cell.length_b   1.000
_cell.length_c   1.000
_cell.angle_alpha   90.00
_cell.angle_beta   90.00
_cell.angle_gamma   90.00
#
_symmetry.space_group_name_H-M   'P 1'
#
loop_
_entity.id
_entity.type
_entity.pdbx_description
1 polymer ?
#
loop_
_entity_poly.entity_id
_entity_poly.type
_entity_poly.pdbx_seq_one_letter_code
_entity_poly.pdbx_strand_id
1 'polypeptide(L)'
;SSALVCGSVSQGIEPVYKNAYVQGSAGGEINRLNPTLLRLMERKGVDVEEAILDMITHGGSVQQVDWLDEKEKEVFKTAFEINQESIIRLASARQRYIDQAQSINLFFPADEREEVISQVHKLAFNDKYIKSLYYIRSEAGVQGSTGECVACEG
;
A
#
# COMPACT_ATOMS: atom_id res chain seq x y z
N SER A 1 8.65 -12.07 1.22
CA SER A 1 10.06 -12.47 1.35
C SER A 1 10.87 -12.20 0.09
N SER A 2 10.44 -12.66 -1.10
CA SER A 2 11.16 -12.39 -2.36
C SER A 2 11.20 -10.90 -2.72
N ALA A 3 10.14 -10.16 -2.44
CA ALA A 3 10.07 -8.72 -2.68
C ALA A 3 11.14 -7.95 -1.90
N LEU A 4 11.39 -8.31 -0.64
CA LEU A 4 12.44 -7.71 0.18
C LEU A 4 13.84 -8.00 -0.37
N VAL A 5 14.08 -9.24 -0.78
CA VAL A 5 15.38 -9.67 -1.34
C VAL A 5 15.65 -9.00 -2.70
N CYS A 6 14.62 -8.85 -3.51
CA CYS A 6 14.73 -8.25 -4.85
C CYS A 6 14.65 -6.71 -4.84
N GLY A 7 14.52 -6.07 -3.68
CA GLY A 7 14.42 -4.62 -3.58
C GLY A 7 13.14 -4.03 -4.17
N SER A 8 12.05 -4.79 -4.18
CA SER A 8 10.76 -4.32 -4.67
C SER A 8 10.18 -3.21 -3.79
N VAL A 9 9.39 -2.32 -4.38
CA VAL A 9 8.72 -1.22 -3.67
C VAL A 9 7.58 -1.73 -2.81
N SER A 10 6.83 -2.71 -3.30
CA SER A 10 5.74 -3.37 -2.57
C SER A 10 6.16 -4.76 -2.08
N GLN A 11 5.62 -5.17 -0.95
CA GLN A 11 5.87 -6.49 -0.34
C GLN A 11 5.14 -7.65 -1.04
N GLY A 12 4.20 -7.36 -1.92
CA GLY A 12 3.37 -8.32 -2.62
C GLY A 12 3.01 -7.87 -4.02
N ILE A 13 1.85 -8.32 -4.48
CA ILE A 13 1.26 -7.93 -5.77
C ILE A 13 0.40 -6.67 -5.67
N GLU A 14 0.17 -6.20 -4.46
CA GLU A 14 -0.61 -5.00 -4.15
C GLU A 14 0.21 -3.73 -4.38
N PRO A 15 -0.46 -2.58 -4.50
CA PRO A 15 0.17 -1.27 -4.44
C PRO A 15 0.94 -1.05 -3.14
N VAL A 16 1.82 -0.07 -3.13
CA VAL A 16 2.60 0.28 -1.94
C VAL A 16 1.67 0.66 -0.78
N TYR A 17 1.97 0.15 0.39
CA TYR A 17 1.18 0.40 1.59
C TYR A 17 1.29 1.85 2.08
N LYS A 18 2.53 2.37 2.13
CA LYS A 18 2.87 3.75 2.50
C LYS A 18 4.08 4.18 1.69
N ASN A 19 4.13 5.42 1.23
CA ASN A 19 5.30 5.96 0.54
C ASN A 19 6.44 6.31 1.51
N ALA A 20 6.10 6.73 2.73
CA ALA A 20 7.05 6.96 3.82
C ALA A 20 6.50 6.41 5.14
N TYR A 21 7.36 5.80 5.95
CA TYR A 21 7.00 5.26 7.27
C TYR A 21 8.24 5.07 8.14
N VAL A 22 8.05 5.04 9.45
CA VAL A 22 9.09 4.69 10.41
C VAL A 22 9.08 3.18 10.61
N GLN A 23 10.23 2.55 10.42
CA GLN A 23 10.45 1.14 10.71
C GLN A 23 11.24 0.99 11.99
N GLY A 24 10.66 0.39 13.02
CA GLY A 24 11.37 -0.03 14.23
C GLY A 24 12.31 -1.20 13.91
N SER A 25 13.50 -1.18 14.49
CA SER A 25 14.45 -2.28 14.43
C SER A 25 15.20 -2.40 15.75
N ALA A 26 15.88 -3.52 15.99
CA ALA A 26 16.72 -3.71 17.18
C ALA A 26 17.84 -2.65 17.31
N GLY A 27 18.19 -1.97 16.21
CA GLY A 27 19.19 -0.89 16.17
C GLY A 27 18.60 0.52 16.23
N GLY A 28 17.28 0.68 16.41
CA GLY A 28 16.58 1.96 16.44
C GLY A 28 15.55 2.11 15.33
N GLU A 29 15.00 3.32 15.22
CA GLU A 29 14.03 3.68 14.19
C GLU A 29 14.72 4.11 12.90
N ILE A 30 14.22 3.64 11.77
CA ILE A 30 14.73 3.97 10.43
C ILE A 30 13.57 4.49 9.59
N ASN A 31 13.72 5.69 9.04
CA ASN A 31 12.78 6.21 8.07
C ASN A 31 12.91 5.45 6.75
N ARG A 32 11.83 4.87 6.31
CA ARG A 32 11.71 4.20 5.00
C ARG A 32 10.97 5.12 4.04
N LEU A 33 11.48 5.20 2.84
CA LEU A 33 10.91 6.00 1.76
C LEU A 33 10.86 5.15 0.48
N ASN A 34 9.80 5.31 -0.30
CA ASN A 34 9.70 4.75 -1.63
C ASN A 34 10.88 5.24 -2.50
N PRO A 35 11.76 4.33 -2.98
CA PRO A 35 12.99 4.74 -3.67
C PRO A 35 12.74 5.46 -4.99
N THR A 36 11.58 5.24 -5.62
CA THR A 36 11.21 5.97 -6.84
C THR A 36 10.80 7.40 -6.51
N LEU A 37 10.10 7.58 -5.40
CA LEU A 37 9.71 8.90 -4.91
C LEU A 37 10.95 9.70 -4.47
N LEU A 38 11.90 9.07 -3.79
CA LEU A 38 13.18 9.70 -3.43
C LEU A 38 13.89 10.31 -4.66
N ARG A 39 14.04 9.51 -5.72
CA ARG A 39 14.65 9.99 -6.97
C ARG A 39 13.89 11.16 -7.62
N LEU A 40 12.57 11.20 -7.45
CA LEU A 40 11.76 12.32 -7.94
C LEU A 40 11.96 13.57 -7.10
N MET A 41 12.03 13.44 -5.77
CA MET A 41 12.35 14.54 -4.84
C MET A 41 13.70 15.16 -5.15
N GLU A 42 14.73 14.33 -5.32
CA GLU A 42 16.08 14.78 -5.70
C GLU A 42 16.07 15.57 -7.01
N ARG A 43 15.36 15.09 -8.03
CA ARG A 43 15.23 15.79 -9.32
C ARG A 43 14.51 17.13 -9.21
N LYS A 44 13.56 17.25 -8.29
CA LYS A 44 12.76 18.47 -8.07
C LYS A 44 13.42 19.41 -7.05
N GLY A 45 14.52 19.01 -6.41
CA GLY A 45 15.20 19.82 -5.39
C GLY A 45 14.38 19.99 -4.10
N VAL A 46 13.56 19.01 -3.75
CA VAL A 46 12.73 19.01 -2.54
C VAL A 46 13.59 18.65 -1.33
N ASP A 47 13.36 19.29 -0.19
CA ASP A 47 13.94 18.86 1.08
C ASP A 47 13.36 17.49 1.48
N VAL A 48 14.24 16.49 1.48
CA VAL A 48 13.83 15.09 1.68
C VAL A 48 13.38 14.84 3.13
N GLU A 49 14.06 15.47 4.11
CA GLU A 49 13.74 15.25 5.52
C GLU A 49 12.37 15.86 5.88
N GLU A 50 12.11 17.09 5.46
CA GLU A 50 10.83 17.76 5.66
C GLU A 50 9.70 17.00 4.97
N ALA A 51 9.91 16.59 3.72
CA ALA A 51 8.90 15.85 2.96
C ALA A 51 8.60 14.46 3.56
N ILE A 52 9.59 13.74 4.09
CA ILE A 52 9.36 12.47 4.81
C ILE A 52 8.49 12.69 6.05
N LEU A 53 8.78 13.71 6.85
CA LEU A 53 8.02 14.01 8.05
C LEU A 53 6.56 14.36 7.70
N ASP A 54 6.35 15.20 6.68
CA ASP A 54 5.01 15.51 6.20
C ASP A 54 4.26 14.25 5.76
N MET A 55 4.85 13.41 4.94
CA MET A 55 4.22 12.15 4.50
C MET A 55 3.92 11.21 5.68
N ILE A 56 4.82 11.06 6.65
CA ILE A 56 4.59 10.21 7.83
C ILE A 56 3.39 10.70 8.63
N THR A 57 3.27 12.02 8.85
CA THR A 57 2.13 12.60 9.57
C THR A 57 0.80 12.42 8.85
N HIS A 58 0.84 12.26 7.52
CA HIS A 58 -0.33 11.98 6.68
C HIS A 58 -0.45 10.49 6.29
N GLY A 59 -0.02 9.59 7.17
CA GLY A 59 -0.19 8.15 6.98
C GLY A 59 0.64 7.54 5.84
N GLY A 60 1.63 8.24 5.32
CA GLY A 60 2.46 7.83 4.18
C GLY A 60 1.88 8.19 2.81
N SER A 61 0.82 9.00 2.78
CA SER A 61 0.23 9.57 1.56
C SER A 61 1.11 10.67 0.97
N VAL A 62 0.92 10.94 -0.32
CA VAL A 62 1.50 12.08 -1.04
C VAL A 62 0.43 13.04 -1.58
N GLN A 63 -0.84 12.81 -1.25
CA GLN A 63 -1.93 13.59 -1.86
C GLN A 63 -1.95 15.05 -1.40
N GLN A 64 -1.42 15.35 -0.21
CA GLN A 64 -1.35 16.69 0.38
C GLN A 64 -0.17 17.54 -0.12
N VAL A 65 0.88 16.91 -0.69
CA VAL A 65 2.09 17.67 -1.07
C VAL A 65 1.84 18.54 -2.32
N ASP A 66 2.48 19.69 -2.38
CA ASP A 66 2.33 20.68 -3.47
C ASP A 66 3.41 20.56 -4.57
N TRP A 67 4.52 19.89 -4.28
CA TRP A 67 5.63 19.67 -5.22
C TRP A 67 5.39 18.54 -6.23
N LEU A 68 4.30 17.75 -6.10
CA LEU A 68 3.84 16.77 -7.07
C LEU A 68 2.67 17.32 -7.90
N ASP A 69 2.70 17.07 -9.20
CA ASP A 69 1.53 17.30 -10.04
C ASP A 69 0.47 16.19 -9.87
N GLU A 70 -0.74 16.44 -10.39
CA GLU A 70 -1.86 15.50 -10.20
C GLU A 70 -1.59 14.11 -10.81
N LYS A 71 -0.81 14.02 -11.89
CA LYS A 71 -0.45 12.74 -12.51
C LYS A 71 0.56 11.98 -11.65
N GLU A 72 1.51 12.70 -11.07
CA GLU A 72 2.49 12.13 -10.15
C GLU A 72 1.80 11.65 -8.86
N LYS A 73 0.86 12.42 -8.31
CA LYS A 73 0.04 12.00 -7.16
C LYS A 73 -0.74 10.73 -7.45
N GLU A 74 -1.35 10.60 -8.64
CA GLU A 74 -2.04 9.38 -9.05
C GLU A 74 -1.11 8.16 -9.11
N VAL A 75 0.14 8.33 -9.56
CA VAL A 75 1.13 7.23 -9.63
C VAL A 75 1.56 6.76 -8.24
N PHE A 76 1.64 7.68 -7.27
CA PHE A 76 2.09 7.37 -5.91
C PHE A 76 0.96 7.16 -4.90
N LYS A 77 -0.26 6.90 -5.37
CA LYS A 77 -1.36 6.48 -4.49
C LYS A 77 -0.97 5.24 -3.68
N THR A 78 -1.27 5.28 -2.41
CA THR A 78 -1.11 4.13 -1.51
C THR A 78 -2.21 3.09 -1.75
N ALA A 79 -2.04 1.90 -1.18
CA ALA A 79 -3.02 0.82 -1.30
C ALA A 79 -4.40 1.22 -0.77
N PHE A 80 -4.48 2.09 0.23
CA PHE A 80 -5.74 2.59 0.80
C PHE A 80 -6.45 3.62 -0.09
N GLU A 81 -5.71 4.31 -0.94
CA GLU A 81 -6.22 5.38 -1.83
C GLU A 81 -6.69 4.84 -3.19
N ILE A 82 -6.46 3.57 -3.46
CA ILE A 82 -6.82 2.91 -4.71
C ILE A 82 -8.15 2.16 -4.56
N ASN A 83 -9.01 2.27 -5.57
CA ASN A 83 -10.24 1.49 -5.62
C ASN A 83 -9.94 -0.03 -5.61
N GLN A 84 -10.40 -0.72 -4.57
CA GLN A 84 -10.12 -2.14 -4.35
C GLN A 84 -10.74 -3.07 -5.41
N GLU A 85 -11.77 -2.65 -6.12
CA GLU A 85 -12.26 -3.39 -7.29
C GLU A 85 -11.18 -3.55 -8.35
N SER A 86 -10.30 -2.54 -8.51
CA SER A 86 -9.18 -2.61 -9.46
C SER A 86 -8.19 -3.70 -9.09
N ILE A 87 -7.95 -3.90 -7.79
CA ILE A 87 -7.10 -4.99 -7.29
C ILE A 87 -7.69 -6.34 -7.67
N ILE A 88 -8.99 -6.54 -7.43
CA ILE A 88 -9.69 -7.79 -7.80
C ILE A 88 -9.64 -8.03 -9.31
N ARG A 89 -9.93 -7.01 -10.13
CA ARG A 89 -9.89 -7.14 -11.60
C ARG A 89 -8.51 -7.50 -12.13
N LEU A 90 -7.47 -6.87 -11.60
CA LEU A 90 -6.07 -7.17 -11.96
C LEU A 90 -5.66 -8.58 -11.49
N ALA A 91 -6.06 -8.98 -10.30
CA ALA A 91 -5.81 -10.32 -9.78
C ALA A 91 -6.52 -11.39 -10.63
N SER A 92 -7.77 -11.16 -11.01
CA SER A 92 -8.53 -12.04 -11.91
C SER A 92 -7.84 -12.18 -13.26
N ALA A 93 -7.37 -11.07 -13.84
CA ALA A 93 -6.67 -11.10 -15.13
C ALA A 93 -5.39 -11.94 -15.06
N ARG A 94 -4.60 -11.81 -13.99
CA ARG A 94 -3.38 -12.60 -13.77
C ARG A 94 -3.66 -14.07 -13.46
N GLN A 95 -4.74 -14.37 -12.71
CA GLN A 95 -5.04 -15.73 -12.23
C GLN A 95 -5.24 -16.73 -13.36
N ARG A 96 -5.60 -16.28 -14.54
CA ARG A 96 -5.72 -17.15 -15.73
C ARG A 96 -4.42 -17.83 -16.14
N TYR A 97 -3.30 -17.26 -15.72
CA TYR A 97 -1.94 -17.70 -16.10
C TYR A 97 -1.15 -18.23 -14.88
N ILE A 98 -1.80 -18.42 -13.76
CA ILE A 98 -1.19 -18.84 -12.50
C ILE A 98 -1.92 -20.08 -11.97
N ASP A 99 -1.19 -21.18 -11.73
CA ASP A 99 -1.77 -22.40 -11.18
C ASP A 99 -2.11 -22.29 -9.69
N GLN A 100 -1.29 -21.58 -8.94
CA GLN A 100 -1.50 -21.32 -7.52
C GLN A 100 -2.53 -20.20 -7.27
N ALA A 101 -3.08 -20.15 -6.06
CA ALA A 101 -3.86 -19.00 -5.63
C ALA A 101 -2.94 -17.78 -5.42
N GLN A 102 -3.47 -16.59 -5.63
CA GLN A 102 -2.81 -15.34 -5.26
C GLN A 102 -3.23 -14.95 -3.84
N SER A 103 -2.26 -14.52 -3.02
CA SER A 103 -2.55 -13.91 -1.71
C SER A 103 -2.99 -12.46 -1.93
N ILE A 104 -4.29 -12.26 -2.13
CA ILE A 104 -4.86 -10.95 -2.43
C ILE A 104 -5.23 -10.27 -1.12
N ASN A 105 -4.54 -9.17 -0.79
CA ASN A 105 -4.90 -8.31 0.32
C ASN A 105 -5.78 -7.16 -0.17
N LEU A 106 -6.77 -6.79 0.64
CA LEU A 106 -7.65 -5.65 0.42
C LEU A 106 -7.40 -4.59 1.50
N PHE A 107 -7.54 -3.32 1.13
CA PHE A 107 -7.20 -2.18 1.96
C PHE A 107 -8.36 -1.19 1.97
N PHE A 108 -8.90 -0.90 3.13
CA PHE A 108 -10.01 0.02 3.27
C PHE A 108 -9.68 1.12 4.29
N PRO A 109 -10.01 2.39 3.99
CA PRO A 109 -9.98 3.46 4.99
C PRO A 109 -10.77 3.09 6.25
N ALA A 110 -10.47 3.75 7.37
CA ALA A 110 -11.13 3.46 8.65
C ALA A 110 -12.65 3.70 8.61
N ASP A 111 -13.07 4.66 7.79
CA ASP A 111 -14.45 5.12 7.61
C ASP A 111 -15.11 4.58 6.32
N GLU A 112 -14.52 3.57 5.69
CA GLU A 112 -15.10 2.99 4.47
C GLU A 112 -16.48 2.40 4.74
N ARG A 113 -17.42 2.67 3.83
CA ARG A 113 -18.79 2.21 3.95
C ARG A 113 -18.89 0.69 3.78
N GLU A 114 -19.71 0.05 4.62
CA GLU A 114 -19.93 -1.40 4.59
C GLU A 114 -20.41 -1.89 3.22
N GLU A 115 -21.21 -1.07 2.50
CA GLU A 115 -21.69 -1.40 1.17
C GLU A 115 -20.53 -1.55 0.17
N VAL A 116 -19.52 -0.68 0.24
CA VAL A 116 -18.33 -0.75 -0.64
C VAL A 116 -17.52 -2.00 -0.33
N ILE A 117 -17.28 -2.28 0.95
CA ILE A 117 -16.60 -3.50 1.40
C ILE A 117 -17.35 -4.74 0.89
N SER A 118 -18.67 -4.76 1.09
CA SER A 118 -19.54 -5.86 0.62
C SER A 118 -19.50 -6.03 -0.89
N GLN A 119 -19.50 -4.92 -1.64
CA GLN A 119 -19.44 -4.92 -3.11
C GLN A 119 -18.12 -5.53 -3.62
N VAL A 120 -16.99 -5.13 -3.05
CA VAL A 120 -15.66 -5.67 -3.42
C VAL A 120 -15.59 -7.17 -3.13
N HIS A 121 -16.11 -7.62 -1.98
CA HIS A 121 -16.17 -9.06 -1.66
C HIS A 121 -17.07 -9.83 -2.62
N LYS A 122 -18.27 -9.30 -2.93
CA LYS A 122 -19.16 -9.91 -3.91
C LYS A 122 -18.52 -10.02 -5.29
N LEU A 123 -17.78 -8.98 -5.71
CA LEU A 123 -17.03 -9.01 -6.96
C LEU A 123 -16.00 -10.14 -6.94
N ALA A 124 -15.23 -10.27 -5.86
CA ALA A 124 -14.22 -11.32 -5.74
C ALA A 124 -14.83 -12.73 -5.71
N PHE A 125 -15.89 -12.95 -4.93
CA PHE A 125 -16.51 -14.28 -4.80
C PHE A 125 -17.29 -14.72 -6.04
N ASN A 126 -17.77 -13.77 -6.84
CA ASN A 126 -18.45 -14.07 -8.10
C ASN A 126 -17.50 -14.14 -9.30
N ASP A 127 -16.23 -13.79 -9.12
CA ASP A 127 -15.23 -13.86 -10.18
C ASP A 127 -14.81 -15.30 -10.45
N LYS A 128 -14.79 -15.67 -11.72
CA LYS A 128 -14.50 -17.04 -12.18
C LYS A 128 -13.08 -17.50 -11.84
N TYR A 129 -12.14 -16.58 -11.74
CA TYR A 129 -10.72 -16.89 -11.65
C TYR A 129 -10.14 -16.65 -10.25
N ILE A 130 -10.73 -15.79 -9.45
CA ILE A 130 -10.26 -15.54 -8.07
C ILE A 130 -10.45 -16.81 -7.24
N LYS A 131 -9.34 -17.31 -6.69
CA LYS A 131 -9.33 -18.54 -5.90
C LYS A 131 -9.40 -18.29 -4.40
N SER A 132 -8.86 -17.15 -3.94
CA SER A 132 -8.86 -16.78 -2.52
C SER A 132 -8.67 -15.28 -2.33
N LEU A 133 -9.18 -14.78 -1.22
CA LEU A 133 -8.76 -13.52 -0.59
C LEU A 133 -7.89 -13.87 0.63
N TYR A 134 -7.01 -12.96 1.03
CA TYR A 134 -6.13 -13.20 2.17
C TYR A 134 -6.46 -12.23 3.31
N TYR A 135 -5.74 -11.12 3.46
CA TYR A 135 -6.02 -10.18 4.52
C TYR A 135 -6.94 -9.04 4.04
N ILE A 136 -7.80 -8.61 4.97
CA ILE A 136 -8.53 -7.35 4.87
C ILE A 136 -7.92 -6.41 5.90
N ARG A 137 -7.31 -5.33 5.43
CA ARG A 137 -6.62 -4.35 6.25
C ARG A 137 -7.45 -3.06 6.32
N SER A 138 -7.60 -2.54 7.53
CA SER A 138 -8.22 -1.23 7.76
C SER A 138 -7.24 -0.32 8.49
N GLU A 139 -7.26 0.97 8.17
CA GLU A 139 -6.45 1.97 8.88
C GLU A 139 -6.84 2.11 10.35
N ALA A 140 -8.07 1.80 10.72
CA ALA A 140 -8.49 1.76 12.13
C ALA A 140 -7.66 0.80 12.99
N GLY A 141 -7.18 -0.30 12.42
CA GLY A 141 -6.28 -1.24 13.08
C GLY A 141 -4.84 -0.76 13.20
N VAL A 142 -4.45 0.25 12.42
CA VAL A 142 -3.08 0.78 12.37
C VAL A 142 -2.88 1.95 13.32
N GLN A 143 -3.92 2.70 13.63
CA GLN A 143 -3.86 3.83 14.58
C GLN A 143 -3.61 3.42 16.04
N GLY A 144 -3.79 2.15 16.37
CA GLY A 144 -3.52 1.61 17.72
C GLY A 144 -2.09 1.13 17.96
N SER A 145 -1.27 1.03 16.92
CA SER A 145 0.12 0.56 17.01
C SER A 145 1.10 1.69 16.66
N THR A 146 1.37 2.54 17.65
CA THR A 146 2.59 3.35 17.61
C THR A 146 3.78 2.39 17.59
N GLY A 147 4.29 2.10 16.41
CA GLY A 147 5.66 1.62 16.24
C GLY A 147 5.89 0.14 15.92
N GLU A 148 4.90 -0.75 15.90
CA GLU A 148 5.17 -2.16 15.57
C GLU A 148 4.33 -2.65 14.40
N CYS A 149 5.00 -3.04 13.33
CA CYS A 149 4.37 -3.79 12.24
C CYS A 149 4.19 -5.25 12.69
N VAL A 150 3.10 -5.54 13.39
CA VAL A 150 2.76 -6.89 13.91
C VAL A 150 2.56 -7.93 12.78
N ALA A 151 2.66 -7.56 11.53
CA ALA A 151 2.45 -8.45 10.38
C ALA A 151 3.71 -9.18 9.89
N CYS A 152 4.86 -9.02 10.56
CA CYS A 152 6.12 -9.65 10.15
C CYS A 152 6.62 -10.75 11.11
N GLU A 153 5.87 -11.05 12.19
CA GLU A 153 6.15 -12.21 13.06
C GLU A 153 5.19 -13.35 12.74
N GLY A 154 5.63 -14.21 11.84
CA GLY A 154 4.98 -15.47 11.48
C GLY A 154 5.82 -16.22 10.48
#